data_937835cb32cfd3f3d67be12f668d0e64
#
_entry.id   937835cb32cfd3f3d67be12f668d0e64
#
_cell.length_a   1.000
_cell.length_b   1.000
_cell.length_c   1.000
_cell.angle_alpha   90.00
_cell.angle_beta   90.00
_cell.angle_gamma   90.00
#
_symmetry.space_group_name_H-M   'P 1'
#
loop_
_entity.id
_entity.type
_entity.pdbx_description
1 polymer ?
#
loop_
_entity_poly.entity_id
_entity_poly.type
_entity_poly.pdbx_seq_one_letter_code
_entity_poly.pdbx_strand_id
1 'polypeptide(L)'
;MTSTIASKSTPIPPGIYCPVISLYKATARQEVDYDASYKFFSHLIRGGVDGLVLAGTTAEAVLLSAEERKELVKVARKAAVDLGRPEFPIVAGISGQSTNESIRLAEDALEAGASFGLLLPPSYWAKAVTKDVIVGFYRDVADSTTLPIVIYSFPAMCNGIDMNSDTMSELAQHPNIVGVKLTCGNAGKVTRLTEEYSHEQFAVYAGSSDWLIPCLAGGGGGCVTGIANVFPKCVAHLYALWNQGKTKEARELQGLVAQAEKACKEGIAPTKFAAAHFAGPPAGITDAKAFWPRKPYIPCGQEKSTWVVNVMKHLEKLEQTLPNAV
;
A
#
# COMPACT_ATOMS: atom_id res chain seq x y z
N MET A 1 -41.59 -2.59 -2.65
CA MET A 1 -40.45 -1.71 -2.44
C MET A 1 -39.41 -2.11 -3.47
N THR A 2 -39.23 -1.34 -4.52
CA THR A 2 -38.20 -1.55 -5.55
C THR A 2 -36.86 -1.28 -4.91
N SER A 3 -36.09 -2.33 -4.63
CA SER A 3 -34.69 -2.24 -4.24
C SER A 3 -33.95 -1.53 -5.39
N THR A 4 -33.61 -0.27 -5.21
CA THR A 4 -32.64 0.39 -6.06
C THR A 4 -31.31 -0.35 -5.85
N ILE A 5 -30.90 -1.16 -6.84
CA ILE A 5 -29.56 -1.76 -6.84
C ILE A 5 -28.59 -0.57 -6.82
N ALA A 6 -27.87 -0.39 -5.72
CA ALA A 6 -26.83 0.64 -5.63
C ALA A 6 -25.85 0.42 -6.77
N SER A 7 -25.50 1.49 -7.50
CA SER A 7 -24.47 1.40 -8.56
C SER A 7 -23.14 0.94 -7.94
N LYS A 8 -22.44 0.01 -8.60
CA LYS A 8 -21.14 -0.46 -8.13
C LYS A 8 -20.15 0.70 -8.08
N SER A 9 -19.42 0.81 -6.97
CA SER A 9 -18.35 1.79 -6.81
C SER A 9 -17.21 1.52 -7.81
N THR A 10 -16.54 2.57 -8.27
CA THR A 10 -15.41 2.44 -9.21
C THR A 10 -14.23 1.77 -8.52
N PRO A 11 -13.65 0.72 -9.12
CA PRO A 11 -12.45 0.08 -8.60
C PRO A 11 -11.22 1.02 -8.59
N ILE A 12 -10.27 0.65 -7.75
CA ILE A 12 -8.98 1.32 -7.69
C ILE A 12 -8.26 1.22 -9.06
N PRO A 13 -7.75 2.34 -9.64
CA PRO A 13 -7.11 2.33 -10.96
C PRO A 13 -5.88 1.44 -11.04
N PRO A 14 -5.57 0.83 -12.22
CA PRO A 14 -4.36 0.03 -12.39
C PRO A 14 -3.09 0.86 -12.20
N GLY A 15 -2.03 0.25 -11.63
CA GLY A 15 -0.75 0.92 -11.44
C GLY A 15 0.05 0.48 -10.22
N ILE A 16 1.02 1.31 -9.88
CA ILE A 16 1.95 1.12 -8.76
C ILE A 16 1.52 1.99 -7.57
N TYR A 17 1.27 1.36 -6.45
CA TYR A 17 0.88 2.01 -5.21
C TYR A 17 1.98 1.89 -4.16
N CYS A 18 2.35 3.02 -3.53
CA CYS A 18 3.33 3.03 -2.46
C CYS A 18 2.64 2.94 -1.09
N PRO A 19 2.84 1.87 -0.30
CA PRO A 19 2.43 1.82 1.09
C PRO A 19 3.43 2.66 1.91
N VAL A 20 3.10 3.94 2.09
CA VAL A 20 4.05 4.95 2.57
C VAL A 20 4.41 4.71 4.04
N ILE A 21 5.69 4.84 4.35
CA ILE A 21 6.20 4.86 5.73
C ILE A 21 5.76 6.12 6.46
N SER A 22 5.55 6.05 7.78
CA SER A 22 5.33 7.23 8.62
C SER A 22 6.67 7.86 9.01
N LEU A 23 6.72 9.19 9.02
CA LEU A 23 7.88 9.97 9.45
C LEU A 23 7.58 10.64 10.78
N TYR A 24 8.57 10.69 11.66
CA TYR A 24 8.40 11.18 13.02
C TYR A 24 9.43 12.25 13.37
N LYS A 25 9.05 13.20 14.22
CA LYS A 25 9.97 14.16 14.81
C LYS A 25 10.97 13.45 15.72
N ALA A 26 12.20 13.92 15.76
CA ALA A 26 13.26 13.39 16.63
C ALA A 26 13.08 13.82 18.09
N THR A 27 11.86 13.65 18.64
CA THR A 27 11.48 13.96 20.02
C THR A 27 11.32 12.68 20.85
N ALA A 28 11.15 12.82 22.16
CA ALA A 28 10.90 11.67 23.03
C ALA A 28 9.58 10.95 22.73
N ARG A 29 8.55 11.69 22.25
CA ARG A 29 7.21 11.18 21.92
C ARG A 29 7.10 10.71 20.49
N GLN A 30 8.03 11.10 19.61
CA GLN A 30 8.01 10.77 18.17
C GLN A 30 6.64 11.12 17.53
N GLU A 31 6.20 12.38 17.72
CA GLU A 31 5.02 12.89 17.04
C GLU A 31 5.21 12.77 15.52
N VAL A 32 4.14 12.55 14.76
CA VAL A 32 4.19 12.51 13.30
C VAL A 32 4.76 13.83 12.76
N ASP A 33 5.72 13.75 11.86
CA ASP A 33 6.28 14.90 11.16
C ASP A 33 5.53 15.12 9.84
N TYR A 34 4.51 15.96 9.88
CA TYR A 34 3.66 16.25 8.72
C TYR A 34 4.39 17.02 7.64
N ASP A 35 5.38 17.86 7.98
CA ASP A 35 6.16 18.62 7.00
C ASP A 35 7.12 17.67 6.23
N ALA A 36 7.81 16.79 6.94
CA ALA A 36 8.60 15.74 6.32
C ALA A 36 7.72 14.78 5.49
N SER A 37 6.55 14.42 6.00
CA SER A 37 5.58 13.58 5.28
C SER A 37 5.12 14.24 3.98
N TYR A 38 4.80 15.53 3.99
CA TYR A 38 4.42 16.28 2.78
C TYR A 38 5.53 16.24 1.72
N LYS A 39 6.78 16.49 2.11
CA LYS A 39 7.94 16.42 1.21
C LYS A 39 8.11 15.01 0.64
N PHE A 40 7.98 14.00 1.48
CA PHE A 40 8.13 12.61 1.08
C PHE A 40 7.02 12.16 0.14
N PHE A 41 5.75 12.49 0.42
CA PHE A 41 4.62 12.20 -0.45
C PHE A 41 4.79 12.89 -1.81
N SER A 42 5.20 14.15 -1.82
CA SER A 42 5.49 14.89 -3.05
C SER A 42 6.60 14.23 -3.87
N HIS A 43 7.66 13.73 -3.21
CA HIS A 43 8.74 12.98 -3.87
C HIS A 43 8.22 11.69 -4.53
N LEU A 44 7.41 10.91 -3.83
CA LEU A 44 6.84 9.66 -4.36
C LEU A 44 5.92 9.92 -5.56
N ILE A 45 5.05 10.94 -5.47
CA ILE A 45 4.16 11.32 -6.57
C ILE A 45 4.97 11.73 -7.80
N ARG A 46 6.02 12.56 -7.64
CA ARG A 46 6.94 12.92 -8.72
C ARG A 46 7.70 11.71 -9.27
N GLY A 47 7.98 10.73 -8.44
CA GLY A 47 8.60 9.46 -8.82
C GLY A 47 7.73 8.55 -9.68
N GLY A 48 6.46 8.89 -9.90
CA GLY A 48 5.58 8.20 -10.85
C GLY A 48 4.82 7.03 -10.26
N VAL A 49 4.63 6.97 -8.93
CA VAL A 49 3.64 6.05 -8.37
C VAL A 49 2.22 6.52 -8.74
N ASP A 50 1.31 5.57 -8.92
CA ASP A 50 -0.08 5.83 -9.33
C ASP A 50 -1.01 6.10 -8.14
N GLY A 51 -0.55 5.83 -6.91
CA GLY A 51 -1.28 6.16 -5.70
C GLY A 51 -0.45 5.97 -4.43
N LEU A 52 -0.92 6.55 -3.32
CA LEU A 52 -0.35 6.37 -1.99
C LEU A 52 -1.29 5.53 -1.13
N VAL A 53 -0.71 4.60 -0.35
CA VAL A 53 -1.44 3.84 0.66
C VAL A 53 -0.94 4.28 2.04
N LEU A 54 -1.78 4.98 2.78
CA LEU A 54 -1.46 5.55 4.09
C LEU A 54 -2.00 4.69 5.22
N ALA A 55 -1.43 4.81 6.38
CA ALA A 55 -1.86 4.08 7.57
C ALA A 55 -2.05 2.55 7.34
N GLY A 56 -1.24 1.97 6.43
CA GLY A 56 -1.12 0.53 6.27
C GLY A 56 -0.06 -0.06 7.22
N THR A 57 0.30 -1.34 7.01
CA THR A 57 1.32 -2.04 7.81
C THR A 57 2.68 -1.33 7.75
N THR A 58 3.10 -0.92 6.55
CA THR A 58 4.38 -0.21 6.35
C THR A 58 4.43 1.16 7.04
N ALA A 59 3.26 1.78 7.22
CA ALA A 59 3.10 3.04 7.96
C ALA A 59 3.08 2.87 9.49
N GLU A 60 3.29 1.66 10.01
CA GLU A 60 3.17 1.38 11.44
C GLU A 60 1.77 1.73 11.99
N ALA A 61 0.70 1.42 11.23
CA ALA A 61 -0.68 1.85 11.53
C ALA A 61 -1.13 1.57 12.95
N VAL A 62 -0.72 0.43 13.54
CA VAL A 62 -1.07 0.05 14.92
C VAL A 62 -0.46 0.97 15.97
N LEU A 63 0.50 1.82 15.61
CA LEU A 63 1.15 2.80 16.49
C LEU A 63 0.63 4.23 16.24
N LEU A 64 -0.28 4.42 15.28
CA LEU A 64 -0.87 5.72 14.96
C LEU A 64 -2.25 5.86 15.61
N SER A 65 -2.53 7.05 16.17
CA SER A 65 -3.89 7.37 16.58
C SER A 65 -4.80 7.60 15.39
N ALA A 66 -6.12 7.61 15.59
CA ALA A 66 -7.09 7.91 14.54
C ALA A 66 -6.86 9.31 13.95
N GLU A 67 -6.56 10.29 14.80
CA GLU A 67 -6.27 11.68 14.41
C GLU A 67 -5.00 11.77 13.56
N GLU A 68 -3.93 11.04 13.95
CA GLU A 68 -2.69 10.99 13.15
C GLU A 68 -2.93 10.35 11.77
N ARG A 69 -3.74 9.29 11.69
CA ARG A 69 -4.11 8.65 10.42
C ARG A 69 -4.90 9.62 9.53
N LYS A 70 -5.90 10.30 10.09
CA LYS A 70 -6.72 11.30 9.39
C LYS A 70 -5.87 12.44 8.85
N GLU A 71 -4.97 12.99 9.66
CA GLU A 71 -4.12 14.12 9.26
C GLU A 71 -3.10 13.72 8.18
N LEU A 72 -2.54 12.50 8.23
CA LEU A 72 -1.69 11.99 7.15
C LEU A 72 -2.42 11.92 5.80
N VAL A 73 -3.70 11.55 5.78
CA VAL A 73 -4.52 11.54 4.55
C VAL A 73 -4.69 12.96 4.02
N LYS A 74 -4.99 13.95 4.86
CA LYS A 74 -5.10 15.36 4.44
C LYS A 74 -3.79 15.88 3.86
N VAL A 75 -2.65 15.57 4.50
CA VAL A 75 -1.32 15.95 4.01
C VAL A 75 -1.03 15.35 2.64
N ALA A 76 -1.39 14.08 2.42
CA ALA A 76 -1.22 13.43 1.12
C ALA A 76 -2.13 14.05 0.03
N ARG A 77 -3.39 14.34 0.37
CA ARG A 77 -4.30 15.02 -0.56
C ARG A 77 -3.77 16.40 -0.92
N LYS A 78 -3.27 17.17 0.07
CA LYS A 78 -2.64 18.47 -0.16
C LYS A 78 -1.44 18.32 -1.11
N ALA A 79 -0.54 17.37 -0.89
CA ALA A 79 0.62 17.14 -1.75
C ALA A 79 0.21 16.83 -3.20
N ALA A 80 -0.84 16.02 -3.39
CA ALA A 80 -1.36 15.68 -4.70
C ALA A 80 -1.97 16.91 -5.41
N VAL A 81 -2.78 17.72 -4.70
CA VAL A 81 -3.39 18.94 -5.24
C VAL A 81 -2.32 19.96 -5.64
N ASP A 82 -1.32 20.19 -4.79
CA ASP A 82 -0.22 21.14 -5.05
C ASP A 82 0.64 20.72 -6.27
N LEU A 83 0.65 19.43 -6.61
CA LEU A 83 1.29 18.88 -7.80
C LEU A 83 0.35 18.80 -9.03
N GLY A 84 -0.82 19.42 -8.97
CA GLY A 84 -1.78 19.45 -10.08
C GLY A 84 -2.51 18.12 -10.31
N ARG A 85 -2.55 17.22 -9.31
CA ARG A 85 -3.21 15.91 -9.40
C ARG A 85 -4.33 15.76 -8.34
N PRO A 86 -5.40 16.57 -8.36
CA PRO A 86 -6.43 16.56 -7.32
C PRO A 86 -7.13 15.19 -7.19
N GLU A 87 -7.25 14.41 -8.28
CA GLU A 87 -7.89 13.10 -8.31
C GLU A 87 -6.89 11.94 -8.05
N PHE A 88 -5.66 12.26 -7.62
CA PHE A 88 -4.65 11.23 -7.34
C PHE A 88 -5.15 10.23 -6.28
N PRO A 89 -5.08 8.91 -6.55
CA PRO A 89 -5.60 7.90 -5.65
C PRO A 89 -4.90 7.90 -4.29
N ILE A 90 -5.67 8.06 -3.22
CA ILE A 90 -5.21 7.92 -1.84
C ILE A 90 -6.01 6.81 -1.19
N VAL A 91 -5.31 5.76 -0.79
CA VAL A 91 -5.87 4.59 -0.11
C VAL A 91 -5.54 4.70 1.37
N ALA A 92 -6.53 4.72 2.24
CA ALA A 92 -6.33 4.78 3.69
C ALA A 92 -6.50 3.40 4.34
N GLY A 93 -5.57 3.00 5.19
CA GLY A 93 -5.73 1.84 6.06
C GLY A 93 -6.79 2.11 7.13
N ILE A 94 -7.88 1.35 7.07
CA ILE A 94 -9.05 1.49 7.95
C ILE A 94 -9.24 0.27 8.85
N SER A 95 -8.18 -0.55 9.01
CA SER A 95 -8.26 -1.77 9.78
C SER A 95 -8.32 -1.50 11.27
N GLY A 96 -9.42 -1.88 11.90
CA GLY A 96 -9.64 -2.00 13.32
C GLY A 96 -9.87 -3.45 13.72
N GLN A 97 -9.95 -3.74 15.03
CA GLN A 97 -10.29 -5.07 15.54
C GLN A 97 -11.80 -5.25 15.77
N SER A 98 -12.58 -4.20 15.64
CA SER A 98 -14.04 -4.23 15.66
C SER A 98 -14.62 -3.57 14.42
N THR A 99 -15.84 -3.98 14.05
CA THR A 99 -16.61 -3.37 12.95
C THR A 99 -16.77 -1.86 13.18
N ASN A 100 -17.17 -1.45 14.39
CA ASN A 100 -17.37 -0.04 14.73
C ASN A 100 -16.08 0.80 14.60
N GLU A 101 -14.93 0.28 15.01
CA GLU A 101 -13.65 0.96 14.83
C GLU A 101 -13.31 1.16 13.35
N SER A 102 -13.49 0.11 12.52
CA SER A 102 -13.22 0.18 11.08
C SER A 102 -14.17 1.15 10.36
N ILE A 103 -15.43 1.21 10.77
CA ILE A 103 -16.40 2.20 10.24
C ILE A 103 -15.94 3.63 10.56
N ARG A 104 -15.57 3.91 11.82
CA ARG A 104 -15.08 5.24 12.22
C ARG A 104 -13.81 5.64 11.47
N LEU A 105 -12.87 4.71 11.29
CA LEU A 105 -11.66 4.95 10.51
C LEU A 105 -11.98 5.21 9.03
N ALA A 106 -13.02 4.57 8.48
CA ALA A 106 -13.47 4.82 7.10
C ALA A 106 -14.11 6.22 6.97
N GLU A 107 -14.93 6.63 7.94
CA GLU A 107 -15.52 7.96 8.01
C GLU A 107 -14.45 9.06 8.07
N ASP A 108 -13.46 8.89 8.98
CA ASP A 108 -12.32 9.80 9.12
C ASP A 108 -11.47 9.89 7.84
N ALA A 109 -11.24 8.75 7.18
CA ALA A 109 -10.50 8.69 5.93
C ALA A 109 -11.24 9.40 4.79
N LEU A 110 -12.54 9.17 4.67
CA LEU A 110 -13.41 9.82 3.67
C LEU A 110 -13.41 11.35 3.86
N GLU A 111 -13.64 11.82 5.09
CA GLU A 111 -13.61 13.25 5.42
C GLU A 111 -12.25 13.90 5.13
N ALA A 112 -11.15 13.14 5.33
CA ALA A 112 -9.81 13.62 5.04
C ALA A 112 -9.44 13.60 3.54
N GLY A 113 -10.30 13.05 2.67
CA GLY A 113 -10.12 13.03 1.21
C GLY A 113 -9.45 11.75 0.69
N ALA A 114 -9.55 10.62 1.40
CA ALA A 114 -9.18 9.32 0.85
C ALA A 114 -10.12 8.90 -0.28
N SER A 115 -9.59 8.18 -1.27
CA SER A 115 -10.34 7.63 -2.40
C SER A 115 -10.82 6.21 -2.15
N PHE A 116 -10.09 5.45 -1.31
CA PHE A 116 -10.35 4.04 -1.01
C PHE A 116 -9.95 3.71 0.43
N GLY A 117 -10.62 2.71 1.02
CA GLY A 117 -10.26 2.12 2.29
C GLY A 117 -9.59 0.75 2.12
N LEU A 118 -8.42 0.53 2.73
CA LEU A 118 -7.74 -0.76 2.75
C LEU A 118 -8.01 -1.47 4.07
N LEU A 119 -8.65 -2.63 4.04
CA LEU A 119 -9.19 -3.32 5.20
C LEU A 119 -8.62 -4.72 5.37
N LEU A 120 -7.92 -4.98 6.49
CA LEU A 120 -7.56 -6.32 6.97
C LEU A 120 -8.75 -6.94 7.72
N PRO A 121 -8.89 -8.27 7.74
CA PRO A 121 -9.85 -8.92 8.64
C PRO A 121 -9.43 -8.70 10.11
N PRO A 122 -10.38 -8.74 11.07
CA PRO A 122 -10.03 -8.78 12.48
C PRO A 122 -9.21 -10.04 12.77
N SER A 123 -8.23 -9.96 13.67
CA SER A 123 -7.25 -11.04 13.79
C SER A 123 -6.77 -11.32 15.21
N TYR A 124 -7.13 -10.49 16.19
CA TYR A 124 -6.65 -10.67 17.56
C TYR A 124 -7.06 -12.03 18.13
N TRP A 125 -8.32 -12.44 17.97
CA TRP A 125 -8.81 -13.76 18.34
C TRP A 125 -8.91 -14.68 17.11
N ALA A 126 -7.79 -14.95 16.46
CA ALA A 126 -7.77 -15.66 15.17
C ALA A 126 -8.59 -16.97 15.14
N LYS A 127 -8.62 -17.72 16.24
CA LYS A 127 -9.41 -18.98 16.33
C LYS A 127 -10.93 -18.77 16.27
N ALA A 128 -11.42 -17.56 16.59
CA ALA A 128 -12.82 -17.19 16.50
C ALA A 128 -13.20 -16.59 15.13
N VAL A 129 -12.21 -16.29 14.29
CA VAL A 129 -12.42 -15.67 12.98
C VAL A 129 -12.70 -16.75 11.94
N THR A 130 -13.99 -17.12 11.84
CA THR A 130 -14.50 -18.03 10.82
C THR A 130 -14.74 -17.29 9.49
N LYS A 131 -15.04 -18.04 8.41
CA LYS A 131 -15.47 -17.45 7.14
C LYS A 131 -16.67 -16.49 7.34
N ASP A 132 -17.66 -16.89 8.10
CA ASP A 132 -18.89 -16.09 8.32
C ASP A 132 -18.58 -14.80 9.06
N VAL A 133 -17.65 -14.85 10.05
CA VAL A 133 -17.17 -13.65 10.75
C VAL A 133 -16.45 -12.70 9.77
N ILE A 134 -15.62 -13.22 8.88
CA ILE A 134 -14.94 -12.41 7.87
C ILE A 134 -15.96 -11.77 6.93
N VAL A 135 -16.86 -12.56 6.35
CA VAL A 135 -17.86 -12.07 5.39
C VAL A 135 -18.78 -11.04 6.04
N GLY A 136 -19.27 -11.32 7.25
CA GLY A 136 -20.10 -10.37 8.01
C GLY A 136 -19.36 -9.06 8.27
N PHE A 137 -18.13 -9.13 8.79
CA PHE A 137 -17.31 -7.95 9.09
C PHE A 137 -17.11 -7.04 7.85
N TYR A 138 -16.72 -7.61 6.71
CA TYR A 138 -16.49 -6.81 5.49
C TYR A 138 -17.79 -6.20 4.97
N ARG A 139 -18.91 -6.95 5.00
CA ARG A 139 -20.23 -6.44 4.57
C ARG A 139 -20.70 -5.31 5.47
N ASP A 140 -20.66 -5.50 6.79
CA ASP A 140 -21.07 -4.48 7.77
C ASP A 140 -20.30 -3.18 7.60
N VAL A 141 -18.97 -3.25 7.37
CA VAL A 141 -18.16 -2.06 7.12
C VAL A 141 -18.52 -1.44 5.77
N ALA A 142 -18.64 -2.25 4.71
CA ALA A 142 -18.93 -1.76 3.36
C ALA A 142 -20.34 -1.15 3.22
N ASP A 143 -21.32 -1.65 3.97
CA ASP A 143 -22.68 -1.11 4.05
C ASP A 143 -22.74 0.24 4.79
N SER A 144 -21.78 0.47 5.71
CA SER A 144 -21.78 1.64 6.61
C SER A 144 -21.00 2.83 6.07
N THR A 145 -20.35 2.73 4.91
CA THR A 145 -19.56 3.83 4.33
C THR A 145 -19.73 3.92 2.82
N THR A 146 -19.59 5.11 2.28
CA THR A 146 -19.48 5.35 0.82
C THR A 146 -18.03 5.25 0.33
N LEU A 147 -17.04 5.11 1.22
CA LEU A 147 -15.64 4.89 0.85
C LEU A 147 -15.50 3.49 0.25
N PRO A 148 -15.08 3.34 -1.03
CA PRO A 148 -14.89 2.03 -1.64
C PRO A 148 -13.82 1.21 -0.92
N ILE A 149 -14.13 -0.07 -0.63
CA ILE A 149 -13.30 -0.94 0.19
C ILE A 149 -12.42 -1.84 -0.69
N VAL A 150 -11.13 -1.87 -0.40
CA VAL A 150 -10.16 -2.83 -0.93
C VAL A 150 -9.83 -3.85 0.15
N ILE A 151 -10.06 -5.10 -0.11
CA ILE A 151 -9.71 -6.21 0.79
C ILE A 151 -8.18 -6.27 0.93
N TYR A 152 -7.69 -6.46 2.15
CA TYR A 152 -6.27 -6.69 2.38
C TYR A 152 -6.03 -8.11 2.89
N SER A 153 -5.43 -8.95 2.06
CA SER A 153 -5.04 -10.32 2.42
C SER A 153 -3.56 -10.37 2.79
N PHE A 154 -3.28 -10.43 4.08
CA PHE A 154 -1.91 -10.50 4.60
C PHE A 154 -1.84 -11.46 5.80
N PRO A 155 -1.75 -12.77 5.57
CA PRO A 155 -1.77 -13.78 6.63
C PRO A 155 -0.75 -13.56 7.73
N ALA A 156 0.48 -13.12 7.39
CA ALA A 156 1.53 -12.85 8.38
C ALA A 156 1.17 -11.76 9.39
N MET A 157 0.34 -10.77 9.01
CA MET A 157 -0.13 -9.70 9.90
C MET A 157 -1.50 -9.99 10.52
N CYS A 158 -2.13 -11.09 10.17
CA CYS A 158 -3.45 -11.49 10.63
C CYS A 158 -3.43 -12.85 11.34
N ASN A 159 -2.38 -13.14 12.10
CA ASN A 159 -2.24 -14.39 12.87
C ASN A 159 -2.50 -15.66 12.03
N GLY A 160 -2.09 -15.65 10.76
CA GLY A 160 -2.24 -16.79 9.85
C GLY A 160 -3.59 -16.88 9.13
N ILE A 161 -4.51 -15.95 9.34
CA ILE A 161 -5.79 -15.92 8.62
C ILE A 161 -5.53 -15.65 7.14
N ASP A 162 -5.75 -16.65 6.29
CA ASP A 162 -5.61 -16.58 4.84
C ASP A 162 -6.96 -16.81 4.15
N MET A 163 -7.55 -15.74 3.63
CA MET A 163 -8.79 -15.82 2.85
C MET A 163 -8.50 -16.51 1.51
N ASN A 164 -9.30 -17.52 1.17
CA ASN A 164 -9.26 -18.16 -0.15
C ASN A 164 -9.95 -17.30 -1.23
N SER A 165 -9.78 -17.65 -2.50
CA SER A 165 -10.39 -16.93 -3.63
C SER A 165 -11.93 -16.93 -3.54
N ASP A 166 -12.54 -18.03 -3.09
CA ASP A 166 -14.00 -18.16 -3.04
C ASP A 166 -14.61 -17.17 -2.02
N THR A 167 -13.95 -16.97 -0.87
CA THR A 167 -14.36 -15.95 0.11
C THR A 167 -14.21 -14.54 -0.47
N MET A 168 -13.13 -14.30 -1.23
CA MET A 168 -12.92 -13.00 -1.90
C MET A 168 -13.96 -12.77 -3.01
N SER A 169 -14.29 -13.79 -3.80
CA SER A 169 -15.35 -13.73 -4.80
C SER A 169 -16.72 -13.45 -4.19
N GLU A 170 -17.04 -14.08 -3.06
CA GLU A 170 -18.28 -13.79 -2.32
C GLU A 170 -18.34 -12.33 -1.86
N LEU A 171 -17.21 -11.77 -1.40
CA LEU A 171 -17.12 -10.36 -1.00
C LEU A 171 -17.16 -9.40 -2.20
N ALA A 172 -16.59 -9.78 -3.35
CA ALA A 172 -16.60 -8.99 -4.58
C ALA A 172 -18.00 -8.77 -5.17
N GLN A 173 -19.00 -9.55 -4.74
CA GLN A 173 -20.41 -9.32 -5.11
C GLN A 173 -20.99 -8.06 -4.44
N HIS A 174 -20.39 -7.58 -3.35
CA HIS A 174 -20.83 -6.37 -2.68
C HIS A 174 -20.48 -5.11 -3.52
N PRO A 175 -21.43 -4.19 -3.76
CA PRO A 175 -21.21 -3.05 -4.66
C PRO A 175 -20.10 -2.09 -4.21
N ASN A 176 -19.81 -2.02 -2.91
CA ASN A 176 -18.79 -1.14 -2.33
C ASN A 176 -17.47 -1.88 -1.97
N ILE A 177 -17.30 -3.16 -2.35
CA ILE A 177 -16.05 -3.90 -2.23
C ILE A 177 -15.46 -4.03 -3.64
N VAL A 178 -14.38 -3.28 -3.91
CA VAL A 178 -13.95 -2.96 -5.28
C VAL A 178 -12.63 -3.60 -5.68
N GLY A 179 -11.96 -4.33 -4.79
CA GLY A 179 -10.70 -4.97 -5.13
C GLY A 179 -10.02 -5.65 -3.95
N VAL A 180 -8.84 -6.23 -4.23
CA VAL A 180 -8.02 -6.92 -3.24
C VAL A 180 -6.53 -6.66 -3.44
N LYS A 181 -5.82 -6.48 -2.32
CA LYS A 181 -4.36 -6.51 -2.24
C LYS A 181 -3.91 -7.86 -1.67
N LEU A 182 -3.13 -8.61 -2.45
CA LEU A 182 -2.68 -9.97 -2.12
C LEU A 182 -1.22 -9.96 -1.62
N THR A 183 -1.01 -9.72 -0.33
CA THR A 183 0.32 -9.83 0.31
C THR A 183 0.62 -11.28 0.74
N CYS A 184 -0.32 -12.19 0.56
CA CYS A 184 -0.10 -13.63 0.70
C CYS A 184 0.84 -14.22 -0.38
N GLY A 185 1.11 -13.48 -1.48
CA GLY A 185 2.01 -13.91 -2.55
C GLY A 185 1.48 -15.06 -3.42
N ASN A 186 0.19 -15.34 -3.40
CA ASN A 186 -0.41 -16.47 -4.13
C ASN A 186 -0.91 -16.03 -5.52
N ALA A 187 -0.07 -16.24 -6.55
CA ALA A 187 -0.40 -15.92 -7.94
C ALA A 187 -1.64 -16.68 -8.45
N GLY A 188 -1.91 -17.88 -7.96
CA GLY A 188 -3.13 -18.63 -8.31
C GLY A 188 -4.42 -17.95 -7.85
N LYS A 189 -4.39 -17.18 -6.74
CA LYS A 189 -5.54 -16.36 -6.35
C LYS A 189 -5.75 -15.20 -7.34
N VAL A 190 -4.66 -14.60 -7.85
CA VAL A 190 -4.78 -13.57 -8.91
C VAL A 190 -5.54 -14.14 -10.08
N THR A 191 -5.02 -15.20 -10.71
CA THR A 191 -5.62 -15.80 -11.91
C THR A 191 -7.09 -16.22 -11.72
N ARG A 192 -7.45 -16.83 -10.57
CA ARG A 192 -8.86 -17.20 -10.32
C ARG A 192 -9.78 -15.99 -10.22
N LEU A 193 -9.35 -14.94 -9.53
CA LEU A 193 -10.17 -13.72 -9.35
C LEU A 193 -10.30 -12.92 -10.64
N THR A 194 -9.24 -12.86 -11.45
CA THR A 194 -9.23 -12.11 -12.73
C THR A 194 -9.91 -12.88 -13.86
N GLU A 195 -10.07 -14.22 -13.74
CA GLU A 195 -10.92 -15.01 -14.63
C GLU A 195 -12.41 -14.74 -14.35
N GLU A 196 -12.76 -14.53 -13.09
CA GLU A 196 -14.15 -14.32 -12.66
C GLU A 196 -14.60 -12.85 -12.81
N TYR A 197 -13.68 -11.90 -12.59
CA TYR A 197 -13.97 -10.46 -12.59
C TYR A 197 -13.01 -9.68 -13.50
N SER A 198 -13.54 -8.78 -14.33
CA SER A 198 -12.71 -7.78 -15.00
C SER A 198 -12.17 -6.76 -13.98
N HIS A 199 -11.13 -6.02 -14.37
CA HIS A 199 -10.56 -4.98 -13.50
C HIS A 199 -11.61 -3.92 -13.11
N GLU A 200 -12.52 -3.59 -14.03
CA GLU A 200 -13.61 -2.63 -13.82
C GLU A 200 -14.69 -3.14 -12.86
N GLN A 201 -14.67 -4.44 -12.56
CA GLN A 201 -15.56 -5.06 -11.59
C GLN A 201 -14.89 -5.26 -10.24
N PHE A 202 -13.66 -5.76 -10.23
CA PHE A 202 -12.92 -6.06 -9.01
C PHE A 202 -11.41 -6.08 -9.27
N ALA A 203 -10.71 -5.06 -8.79
CA ALA A 203 -9.28 -4.89 -9.05
C ALA A 203 -8.42 -5.80 -8.17
N VAL A 204 -7.46 -6.51 -8.76
CA VAL A 204 -6.56 -7.45 -8.05
C VAL A 204 -5.13 -6.97 -8.10
N TYR A 205 -4.48 -6.81 -6.92
CA TYR A 205 -3.13 -6.28 -6.80
C TYR A 205 -2.19 -7.23 -6.08
N ALA A 206 -0.94 -7.30 -6.57
CA ALA A 206 0.16 -7.86 -5.81
C ALA A 206 0.46 -7.03 -4.56
N GLY A 207 0.89 -7.68 -3.49
CA GLY A 207 1.29 -7.00 -2.23
C GLY A 207 2.77 -6.66 -2.14
N SER A 208 3.54 -6.91 -3.20
CA SER A 208 4.96 -6.55 -3.35
C SER A 208 5.38 -6.64 -4.82
N SER A 209 6.44 -5.92 -5.22
CA SER A 209 6.87 -5.85 -6.62
C SER A 209 7.80 -6.97 -7.05
N ASP A 210 8.30 -7.81 -6.16
CA ASP A 210 9.14 -8.95 -6.53
C ASP A 210 8.41 -10.03 -7.36
N TRP A 211 7.07 -9.94 -7.42
CA TRP A 211 6.22 -10.75 -8.28
C TRP A 211 5.19 -9.92 -9.08
N LEU A 212 5.55 -8.66 -9.41
CA LEU A 212 4.69 -7.78 -10.20
C LEU A 212 4.36 -8.39 -11.57
N ILE A 213 5.36 -8.81 -12.35
CA ILE A 213 5.12 -9.44 -13.66
C ILE A 213 4.24 -10.68 -13.57
N PRO A 214 4.46 -11.66 -12.66
CA PRO A 214 3.52 -12.76 -12.45
C PRO A 214 2.08 -12.31 -12.15
N CYS A 215 1.89 -11.24 -11.39
CA CYS A 215 0.57 -10.67 -11.13
C CYS A 215 -0.06 -10.10 -12.41
N LEU A 216 0.68 -9.28 -13.16
CA LEU A 216 0.21 -8.68 -14.41
C LEU A 216 -0.09 -9.73 -15.48
N ALA A 217 0.76 -10.75 -15.59
CA ALA A 217 0.55 -11.88 -16.51
C ALA A 217 -0.69 -12.70 -16.15
N GLY A 218 -1.07 -12.73 -14.86
CA GLY A 218 -2.30 -13.35 -14.37
C GLY A 218 -3.53 -12.43 -14.46
N GLY A 219 -3.44 -11.26 -15.10
CA GLY A 219 -4.56 -10.33 -15.26
C GLY A 219 -4.69 -9.28 -14.14
N GLY A 220 -3.78 -9.25 -13.16
CA GLY A 220 -3.80 -8.25 -12.09
C GLY A 220 -3.50 -6.84 -12.57
N GLY A 221 -3.98 -5.82 -11.83
CA GLY A 221 -3.89 -4.41 -12.20
C GLY A 221 -2.56 -3.74 -11.84
N GLY A 222 -1.72 -4.37 -11.01
CA GLY A 222 -0.48 -3.75 -10.53
C GLY A 222 -0.02 -4.27 -9.18
N CYS A 223 0.67 -3.44 -8.40
CA CYS A 223 1.08 -3.81 -7.05
C CYS A 223 1.04 -2.66 -6.05
N VAL A 224 0.95 -3.05 -4.77
CA VAL A 224 1.16 -2.18 -3.61
C VAL A 224 2.47 -2.62 -2.93
N THR A 225 3.55 -1.88 -3.11
CA THR A 225 4.90 -2.37 -2.82
C THR A 225 5.75 -1.46 -1.94
N GLY A 226 6.42 -2.05 -0.94
CA GLY A 226 7.27 -1.35 0.02
C GLY A 226 8.47 -0.67 -0.60
N ILE A 227 9.08 -1.26 -1.63
CA ILE A 227 10.27 -0.70 -2.30
C ILE A 227 9.98 0.62 -3.00
N ALA A 228 8.72 0.94 -3.33
CA ALA A 228 8.35 2.23 -3.89
C ALA A 228 8.67 3.41 -2.93
N ASN A 229 8.83 3.17 -1.62
CA ASN A 229 9.37 4.17 -0.69
C ASN A 229 10.86 4.49 -0.95
N VAL A 230 11.56 3.67 -1.68
CA VAL A 230 13.01 3.75 -1.89
C VAL A 230 13.33 4.12 -3.33
N PHE A 231 12.71 3.43 -4.28
CA PHE A 231 12.94 3.55 -5.71
C PHE A 231 11.62 3.64 -6.50
N PRO A 232 10.84 4.72 -6.32
CA PRO A 232 9.54 4.88 -6.96
C PRO A 232 9.63 4.85 -8.48
N LYS A 233 10.64 5.49 -9.10
CA LYS A 233 10.80 5.54 -10.55
C LYS A 233 11.15 4.17 -11.14
N CYS A 234 11.99 3.39 -10.46
CA CYS A 234 12.35 2.04 -10.93
C CYS A 234 11.12 1.13 -11.01
N VAL A 235 10.23 1.18 -10.01
CA VAL A 235 9.03 0.32 -9.99
C VAL A 235 8.00 0.82 -11.02
N ALA A 236 7.81 2.13 -11.14
CA ALA A 236 6.96 2.73 -12.18
C ALA A 236 7.48 2.40 -13.58
N HIS A 237 8.80 2.45 -13.79
CA HIS A 237 9.44 2.07 -15.06
C HIS A 237 9.25 0.59 -15.40
N LEU A 238 9.38 -0.31 -14.41
CA LEU A 238 9.11 -1.73 -14.58
C LEU A 238 7.68 -1.97 -15.09
N TYR A 239 6.70 -1.33 -14.45
CA TYR A 239 5.30 -1.40 -14.85
C TYR A 239 5.08 -0.84 -16.28
N ALA A 240 5.70 0.28 -16.60
CA ALA A 240 5.62 0.88 -17.94
C ALA A 240 6.24 -0.02 -19.03
N LEU A 241 7.39 -0.64 -18.77
CA LEU A 241 8.03 -1.58 -19.71
C LEU A 241 7.11 -2.77 -20.03
N TRP A 242 6.48 -3.35 -19.01
CA TRP A 242 5.53 -4.44 -19.20
C TRP A 242 4.34 -4.01 -20.07
N ASN A 243 3.71 -2.89 -19.74
CA ASN A 243 2.55 -2.39 -20.48
C ASN A 243 2.87 -1.97 -21.93
N GLN A 244 4.13 -1.63 -22.23
CA GLN A 244 4.63 -1.37 -23.59
C GLN A 244 4.99 -2.64 -24.37
N GLY A 245 4.83 -3.83 -23.77
CA GLY A 245 5.21 -5.10 -24.39
C GLY A 245 6.73 -5.35 -24.46
N LYS A 246 7.55 -4.54 -23.77
CA LYS A 246 9.01 -4.70 -23.66
C LYS A 246 9.35 -5.78 -22.64
N THR A 247 8.89 -7.00 -22.90
CA THR A 247 8.91 -8.11 -21.93
C THR A 247 10.31 -8.53 -21.49
N LYS A 248 11.31 -8.40 -22.38
CA LYS A 248 12.70 -8.75 -22.06
C LYS A 248 13.27 -7.76 -21.04
N GLU A 249 13.18 -6.47 -21.32
CA GLU A 249 13.66 -5.40 -20.45
C GLU A 249 12.89 -5.40 -19.11
N ALA A 250 11.58 -5.60 -19.16
CA ALA A 250 10.75 -5.73 -17.97
C ALA A 250 11.22 -6.91 -17.09
N ARG A 251 11.51 -8.08 -17.69
CA ARG A 251 11.99 -9.25 -16.95
C ARG A 251 13.37 -9.02 -16.31
N GLU A 252 14.29 -8.36 -17.03
CA GLU A 252 15.60 -8.02 -16.50
C GLU A 252 15.48 -7.07 -15.29
N LEU A 253 14.68 -6.01 -15.41
CA LEU A 253 14.43 -5.09 -14.31
C LEU A 253 13.67 -5.74 -13.15
N GLN A 254 12.69 -6.61 -13.43
CA GLN A 254 11.97 -7.39 -12.41
C GLN A 254 12.95 -8.19 -11.53
N GLY A 255 13.97 -8.80 -12.12
CA GLY A 255 14.99 -9.54 -11.38
C GLY A 255 15.76 -8.65 -10.40
N LEU A 256 16.15 -7.45 -10.84
CA LEU A 256 16.84 -6.46 -10.00
C LEU A 256 15.93 -5.94 -8.86
N VAL A 257 14.69 -5.59 -9.19
CA VAL A 257 13.69 -5.12 -8.21
C VAL A 257 13.42 -6.21 -7.16
N ALA A 258 13.27 -7.47 -7.59
CA ALA A 258 13.04 -8.58 -6.66
C ALA A 258 14.21 -8.81 -5.68
N GLN A 259 15.46 -8.62 -6.13
CA GLN A 259 16.61 -8.70 -5.23
C GLN A 259 16.61 -7.56 -4.20
N ALA A 260 16.29 -6.33 -4.62
CA ALA A 260 16.24 -5.18 -3.73
C ALA A 260 15.06 -5.26 -2.74
N GLU A 261 13.90 -5.76 -3.15
CA GLU A 261 12.71 -5.90 -2.30
C GLU A 261 12.94 -6.82 -1.08
N LYS A 262 13.94 -7.69 -1.11
CA LYS A 262 14.32 -8.50 0.05
C LYS A 262 14.54 -7.67 1.30
N ALA A 263 15.12 -6.46 1.16
CA ALA A 263 15.35 -5.58 2.29
C ALA A 263 14.03 -5.07 2.90
N CYS A 264 13.05 -4.75 2.07
CA CYS A 264 11.71 -4.33 2.54
C CYS A 264 10.95 -5.49 3.23
N LYS A 265 11.16 -6.72 2.79
CA LYS A 265 10.55 -7.92 3.39
C LYS A 265 11.13 -8.29 4.77
N GLU A 266 12.32 -7.79 5.11
CA GLU A 266 12.89 -7.96 6.45
C GLU A 266 12.19 -7.09 7.53
N GLY A 267 11.27 -6.22 7.15
CA GLY A 267 10.42 -5.46 8.07
C GLY A 267 10.52 -3.94 7.95
N ILE A 268 9.92 -3.27 8.91
CA ILE A 268 9.76 -1.81 8.89
C ILE A 268 11.10 -1.07 9.06
N ALA A 269 11.93 -1.49 10.02
CA ALA A 269 13.20 -0.80 10.28
C ALA A 269 14.18 -0.82 9.08
N PRO A 270 14.39 -1.96 8.38
CA PRO A 270 15.17 -1.99 7.15
C PRO A 270 14.55 -1.15 6.02
N THR A 271 13.22 -1.17 5.85
CA THR A 271 12.53 -0.35 4.85
C THR A 271 12.73 1.14 5.12
N LYS A 272 12.54 1.58 6.36
CA LYS A 272 12.72 2.98 6.77
C LYS A 272 14.18 3.43 6.66
N PHE A 273 15.14 2.56 7.01
CA PHE A 273 16.55 2.83 6.81
C PHE A 273 16.89 3.01 5.31
N ALA A 274 16.39 2.13 4.45
CA ALA A 274 16.59 2.24 3.00
C ALA A 274 15.99 3.54 2.45
N ALA A 275 14.78 3.89 2.86
CA ALA A 275 14.16 5.15 2.46
C ALA A 275 14.95 6.37 2.94
N ALA A 276 15.46 6.36 4.18
CA ALA A 276 16.34 7.42 4.69
C ALA A 276 17.62 7.59 3.85
N HIS A 277 18.21 6.46 3.45
CA HIS A 277 19.50 6.44 2.73
C HIS A 277 19.36 6.87 1.26
N PHE A 278 18.38 6.31 0.55
CA PHE A 278 18.26 6.47 -0.91
C PHE A 278 17.22 7.54 -1.32
N ALA A 279 16.11 7.68 -0.60
CA ALA A 279 15.01 8.56 -0.96
C ALA A 279 14.93 9.84 -0.11
N GLY A 280 15.44 9.83 1.12
CA GLY A 280 15.41 11.00 2.02
C GLY A 280 16.06 12.24 1.41
N PRO A 281 17.35 12.20 0.99
CA PRO A 281 18.02 13.36 0.40
C PRO A 281 17.32 13.90 -0.87
N PRO A 282 16.91 13.08 -1.86
CA PRO A 282 16.12 13.56 -3.00
C PRO A 282 14.78 14.17 -2.63
N ALA A 283 14.16 13.71 -1.54
CA ALA A 283 12.91 14.27 -1.00
C ALA A 283 13.13 15.57 -0.20
N GLY A 284 14.38 16.01 0.01
CA GLY A 284 14.72 17.17 0.84
C GLY A 284 14.58 16.91 2.34
N ILE A 285 14.78 15.65 2.77
CA ILE A 285 14.75 15.23 4.18
C ILE A 285 16.12 14.67 4.54
N THR A 286 16.92 15.47 5.24
CA THR A 286 18.32 15.14 5.57
C THR A 286 18.51 14.57 6.96
N ASP A 287 17.54 14.75 7.88
CA ASP A 287 17.58 14.12 9.21
C ASP A 287 17.11 12.65 9.10
N ALA A 288 18.07 11.73 9.10
CA ALA A 288 17.77 10.30 9.08
C ALA A 288 16.90 9.82 10.26
N LYS A 289 16.88 10.56 11.38
CA LYS A 289 16.04 10.20 12.55
C LYS A 289 14.55 10.32 12.26
N ALA A 290 14.16 11.15 11.29
CA ALA A 290 12.76 11.22 10.83
C ALA A 290 12.24 9.85 10.34
N PHE A 291 13.14 9.00 9.86
CA PHE A 291 12.83 7.67 9.36
C PHE A 291 12.96 6.55 10.41
N TRP A 292 13.23 6.87 11.68
CA TRP A 292 13.28 5.83 12.70
C TRP A 292 11.88 5.26 12.97
N PRO A 293 11.77 3.94 13.25
CA PRO A 293 10.52 3.38 13.71
C PRO A 293 10.02 4.05 14.99
N ARG A 294 8.69 4.11 15.15
CA ARG A 294 8.10 4.55 16.42
C ARG A 294 8.37 3.51 17.51
N LYS A 295 8.72 3.98 18.70
CA LYS A 295 8.90 3.11 19.88
C LYS A 295 7.63 2.27 20.14
N PRO A 296 7.78 1.02 20.59
CA PRO A 296 8.98 0.39 21.16
C PRO A 296 9.96 -0.19 20.13
N TYR A 297 9.70 -0.05 18.82
CA TYR A 297 10.58 -0.60 17.80
C TYR A 297 11.85 0.25 17.63
N ILE A 298 12.95 -0.40 17.29
CA ILE A 298 14.28 0.20 17.21
C ILE A 298 14.74 0.39 15.77
N PRO A 299 15.60 1.37 15.48
CA PRO A 299 16.23 1.54 14.17
C PRO A 299 17.06 0.34 13.75
N CYS A 300 17.34 0.25 12.46
CA CYS A 300 18.18 -0.78 11.87
C CYS A 300 19.61 -0.71 12.44
N GLY A 301 20.13 -1.84 12.92
CA GLY A 301 21.53 -1.94 13.39
C GLY A 301 22.54 -1.89 12.24
N GLN A 302 23.82 -1.61 12.55
CA GLN A 302 24.87 -1.35 11.57
C GLN A 302 25.07 -2.49 10.55
N GLU A 303 25.10 -3.73 11.00
CA GLU A 303 25.26 -4.90 10.12
C GLU A 303 24.11 -5.01 9.12
N LYS A 304 22.86 -4.94 9.62
CA LYS A 304 21.66 -4.98 8.79
C LYS A 304 21.61 -3.79 7.83
N SER A 305 21.99 -2.59 8.27
CA SER A 305 22.07 -1.39 7.43
C SER A 305 23.06 -1.55 6.28
N THR A 306 24.24 -2.10 6.54
CA THR A 306 25.23 -2.41 5.51
C THR A 306 24.70 -3.43 4.50
N TRP A 307 24.02 -4.47 4.97
CA TRP A 307 23.39 -5.46 4.10
C TRP A 307 22.28 -4.82 3.23
N VAL A 308 21.42 -3.97 3.80
CA VAL A 308 20.37 -3.25 3.06
C VAL A 308 20.97 -2.45 1.91
N VAL A 309 22.00 -1.63 2.16
CA VAL A 309 22.67 -0.87 1.10
C VAL A 309 23.23 -1.79 0.03
N ASN A 310 23.88 -2.88 0.41
CA ASN A 310 24.51 -3.80 -0.55
C ASN A 310 23.49 -4.48 -1.48
N VAL A 311 22.32 -4.87 -0.98
CA VAL A 311 21.30 -5.52 -1.82
C VAL A 311 20.49 -4.54 -2.67
N MET A 312 20.48 -3.25 -2.33
CA MET A 312 19.66 -2.24 -2.99
C MET A 312 20.44 -1.30 -3.94
N LYS A 313 21.73 -1.07 -3.70
CA LYS A 313 22.56 -0.07 -4.43
C LYS A 313 22.56 -0.21 -5.96
N HIS A 314 22.27 -1.40 -6.49
CA HIS A 314 22.24 -1.60 -7.95
C HIS A 314 21.06 -0.91 -8.65
N LEU A 315 19.99 -0.54 -7.93
CA LEU A 315 18.88 0.24 -8.47
C LEU A 315 19.12 1.77 -8.36
N GLU A 316 20.03 2.21 -7.51
CA GLU A 316 20.25 3.65 -7.24
C GLU A 316 20.58 4.44 -8.49
N LYS A 317 21.52 3.94 -9.30
CA LYS A 317 21.91 4.62 -10.54
C LYS A 317 20.73 4.72 -11.53
N LEU A 318 19.94 3.67 -11.66
CA LEU A 318 18.77 3.69 -12.51
C LEU A 318 17.74 4.71 -12.00
N GLU A 319 17.45 4.69 -10.70
CA GLU A 319 16.52 5.64 -10.07
C GLU A 319 16.91 7.10 -10.35
N GLN A 320 18.23 7.41 -10.28
CA GLN A 320 18.75 8.76 -10.52
C GLN A 320 18.66 9.18 -12.00
N THR A 321 18.73 8.24 -12.95
CA THR A 321 18.70 8.54 -14.39
C THR A 321 17.29 8.63 -14.97
N LEU A 322 16.30 8.02 -14.32
CA LEU A 322 14.91 8.07 -14.77
C LEU A 322 14.30 9.46 -14.51
N PRO A 323 13.50 10.00 -15.46
CA PRO A 323 12.85 11.30 -15.29
C PRO A 323 11.80 11.26 -14.17
N ASN A 324 11.42 12.44 -13.68
CA ASN A 324 10.21 12.58 -12.88
C ASN A 324 8.98 12.43 -13.78
N ALA A 325 7.89 11.93 -13.21
CA ALA A 325 6.61 11.78 -13.91
C ALA A 325 5.80 13.10 -13.97
N VAL A 326 6.02 14.00 -13.01
CA VAL A 326 5.41 15.34 -12.90
C VAL A 326 6.38 16.34 -12.27
#